data_b1016e7a41a4fcefca5b46778c0b5361
#
_entry.id   b1016e7a41a4fcefca5b46778c0b5361
#
_cell.length_a   1.000
_cell.length_b   1.000
_cell.length_c   1.000
_cell.angle_alpha   90.00
_cell.angle_beta   90.00
_cell.angle_gamma   90.00
#
_symmetry.space_group_name_H-M   'P 1'
#
loop_
_entity.id
_entity.type
_entity.pdbx_description
1 polymer ?
#
loop_
_entity_poly.entity_id
_entity_poly.type
_entity_poly.pdbx_seq_one_letter_code
_entity_poly.pdbx_strand_id
1 'polypeptide(L)'
;LILTREKKLLRKVKEALLAIRLETILTKEEILERYLNHVYFGHSYYGIKTAAKGYFKKELYELSLKEIAILVGLPRAPSFYDPTKNLEVSLARANQVITRLDNLGWISNEQYEKSINEKPVIFNQTLTQNVAPYAVDYAINQLSNDFPEILSGGYKVFLTIDLEAQEIANEAIRKSYEKKKKRDFD
;
A
#
# COMPACT_ATOMS: atom_id res chain seq x y z
N LEU A 1 15.48 1.80 7.04
CA LEU A 1 15.95 0.44 7.36
C LEU A 1 17.46 0.48 7.61
N ILE A 2 17.89 0.50 8.89
CA ILE A 2 19.30 0.69 9.29
C ILE A 2 20.07 -0.64 9.33
N LEU A 3 19.41 -1.79 9.17
CA LEU A 3 20.02 -3.10 9.37
C LEU A 3 19.87 -4.01 8.14
N THR A 4 20.93 -4.78 7.83
CA THR A 4 20.96 -5.76 6.74
C THR A 4 20.00 -6.94 6.97
N ARG A 5 19.52 -7.59 5.90
CA ARG A 5 18.58 -8.73 5.95
C ARG A 5 19.18 -10.05 6.47
N GLU A 6 20.42 -10.07 6.96
CA GLU A 6 21.04 -11.28 7.48
C GLU A 6 20.37 -11.78 8.77
N LYS A 7 20.06 -13.08 8.82
CA LYS A 7 19.48 -13.75 9.99
C LYS A 7 20.56 -14.10 11.02
N LYS A 8 21.22 -13.12 11.62
CA LYS A 8 22.24 -13.35 12.66
C LYS A 8 21.71 -12.91 14.03
N LEU A 9 22.09 -13.63 15.09
CA LEU A 9 21.74 -13.30 16.49
C LEU A 9 22.16 -11.87 16.83
N LEU A 10 23.34 -11.45 16.36
CA LEU A 10 23.86 -10.10 16.55
C LEU A 10 22.90 -9.00 16.01
N ARG A 11 22.23 -9.26 14.88
CA ARG A 11 21.22 -8.33 14.34
C ARG A 11 20.04 -8.19 15.30
N LYS A 12 19.59 -9.30 15.91
CA LYS A 12 18.49 -9.25 16.90
C LYS A 12 18.84 -8.48 18.15
N VAL A 13 20.08 -8.59 18.62
CA VAL A 13 20.56 -7.79 19.74
C VAL A 13 20.59 -6.30 19.39
N LYS A 14 21.08 -5.94 18.18
CA LYS A 14 21.06 -4.56 17.70
C LYS A 14 19.64 -4.01 17.55
N GLU A 15 18.71 -4.81 17.02
CA GLU A 15 17.29 -4.44 16.92
C GLU A 15 16.71 -4.14 18.31
N ALA A 16 16.96 -4.99 19.30
CA ALA A 16 16.47 -4.78 20.66
C ALA A 16 17.05 -3.50 21.29
N LEU A 17 18.35 -3.26 21.17
CA LEU A 17 18.99 -2.05 21.67
C LEU A 17 18.46 -0.78 21.00
N LEU A 18 18.24 -0.83 19.69
CA LEU A 18 17.63 0.29 18.94
C LEU A 18 16.17 0.53 19.35
N ALA A 19 15.40 -0.52 19.60
CA ALA A 19 14.01 -0.41 20.07
C ALA A 19 13.96 0.30 21.43
N ILE A 20 14.79 -0.13 22.39
CA ILE A 20 14.89 0.52 23.71
C ILE A 20 15.27 2.00 23.54
N ARG A 21 16.27 2.30 22.70
CA ARG A 21 16.68 3.70 22.46
C ARG A 21 15.57 4.52 21.81
N LEU A 22 14.80 3.97 20.89
CA LEU A 22 13.66 4.66 20.28
C LEU A 22 12.58 4.99 21.33
N GLU A 23 12.26 4.05 22.22
CA GLU A 23 11.29 4.27 23.30
C GLU A 23 11.74 5.33 24.34
N THR A 24 13.05 5.62 24.44
CA THR A 24 13.54 6.71 25.30
C THR A 24 13.45 8.09 24.64
N ILE A 25 13.33 8.15 23.30
CA ILE A 25 13.37 9.39 22.53
C ILE A 25 11.98 9.77 21.99
N LEU A 26 11.15 8.76 21.65
CA LEU A 26 9.85 8.93 21.02
C LEU A 26 8.75 8.40 21.92
N THR A 27 7.58 9.04 21.89
CA THR A 27 6.37 8.51 22.50
C THR A 27 5.85 7.29 21.72
N LYS A 28 4.96 6.52 22.32
CA LYS A 28 4.33 5.36 21.65
C LYS A 28 3.51 5.79 20.43
N GLU A 29 2.86 6.94 20.53
CA GLU A 29 2.08 7.54 19.44
C GLU A 29 2.99 7.90 18.26
N GLU A 30 4.13 8.54 18.50
CA GLU A 30 5.11 8.89 17.47
C GLU A 30 5.71 7.65 16.81
N ILE A 31 5.99 6.60 17.58
CA ILE A 31 6.47 5.31 17.06
C ILE A 31 5.41 4.69 16.15
N LEU A 32 4.15 4.67 16.61
CA LEU A 32 3.03 4.10 15.85
C LEU A 32 2.76 4.90 14.57
N GLU A 33 2.78 6.22 14.64
CA GLU A 33 2.62 7.10 13.49
C GLU A 33 3.69 6.82 12.43
N ARG A 34 4.96 6.77 12.84
CA ARG A 34 6.08 6.46 11.94
C ARG A 34 5.93 5.06 11.34
N TYR A 35 5.56 4.07 12.15
CA TYR A 35 5.31 2.71 11.69
C TYR A 35 4.21 2.69 10.61
N LEU A 36 3.04 3.27 10.89
CA LEU A 36 1.91 3.29 9.98
C LEU A 36 2.20 4.05 8.69
N ASN A 37 3.04 5.08 8.74
CA ASN A 37 3.41 5.85 7.56
C ASN A 37 4.43 5.14 6.65
N HIS A 38 5.10 4.07 7.12
CA HIS A 38 6.16 3.40 6.35
C HIS A 38 5.90 1.92 6.10
N VAL A 39 5.02 1.27 6.86
CA VAL A 39 4.77 -0.16 6.71
C VAL A 39 4.13 -0.47 5.36
N TYR A 40 4.44 -1.64 4.83
CA TYR A 40 3.89 -2.14 3.58
C TYR A 40 2.50 -2.74 3.79
N PHE A 41 1.52 -2.24 3.05
CA PHE A 41 0.12 -2.66 3.08
C PHE A 41 -0.31 -3.54 1.90
N GLY A 42 0.63 -4.06 1.12
CA GLY A 42 0.32 -4.79 -0.12
C GLY A 42 0.12 -3.87 -1.31
N HIS A 43 -0.05 -4.44 -2.51
CA HIS A 43 -0.39 -3.72 -3.74
C HIS A 43 0.53 -2.51 -4.04
N SER A 44 1.81 -2.60 -3.68
CA SER A 44 2.79 -1.50 -3.74
C SER A 44 2.47 -0.28 -2.87
N TYR A 45 1.53 -0.39 -1.92
CA TYR A 45 1.20 0.69 -1.01
C TYR A 45 2.09 0.67 0.23
N TYR A 46 2.92 1.68 0.38
CA TYR A 46 3.69 1.97 1.58
C TYR A 46 3.04 3.14 2.32
N GLY A 47 2.77 2.93 3.61
CA GLY A 47 2.06 3.89 4.46
C GLY A 47 0.54 3.82 4.36
N ILE A 48 -0.10 4.05 5.52
CA ILE A 48 -1.55 3.88 5.69
C ILE A 48 -2.38 4.87 4.83
N LYS A 49 -1.88 6.10 4.62
CA LYS A 49 -2.57 7.09 3.77
C LYS A 49 -2.63 6.62 2.32
N THR A 50 -1.52 6.08 1.81
CA THR A 50 -1.44 5.53 0.47
C THR A 50 -2.37 4.33 0.31
N ALA A 51 -2.40 3.44 1.31
CA ALA A 51 -3.27 2.27 1.31
C ALA A 51 -4.76 2.66 1.35
N ALA A 52 -5.15 3.65 2.17
CA ALA A 52 -6.52 4.15 2.24
C ALA A 52 -7.00 4.70 0.89
N LYS A 53 -6.17 5.52 0.24
CA LYS A 53 -6.47 6.04 -1.11
C LYS A 53 -6.52 4.94 -2.16
N GLY A 54 -5.60 3.98 -2.10
CA GLY A 54 -5.51 2.91 -3.08
C GLY A 54 -6.67 1.93 -2.98
N TYR A 55 -6.95 1.43 -1.78
CA TYR A 55 -7.99 0.43 -1.59
C TYR A 55 -9.40 1.00 -1.53
N PHE A 56 -9.59 2.22 -0.99
CA PHE A 56 -10.92 2.76 -0.70
C PHE A 56 -11.21 4.10 -1.38
N LYS A 57 -10.23 4.77 -2.01
CA LYS A 57 -10.34 6.14 -2.56
C LYS A 57 -10.79 7.16 -1.51
N LYS A 58 -10.37 6.97 -0.25
CA LYS A 58 -10.75 7.77 0.90
C LYS A 58 -9.54 8.36 1.61
N GLU A 59 -9.76 9.49 2.27
CA GLU A 59 -8.84 9.98 3.29
C GLU A 59 -9.03 9.18 4.59
N LEU A 60 -8.04 9.24 5.52
CA LEU A 60 -8.07 8.41 6.74
C LEU A 60 -9.31 8.67 7.61
N TYR A 61 -9.76 9.91 7.70
CA TYR A 61 -10.91 10.32 8.51
C TYR A 61 -12.26 9.91 7.91
N GLU A 62 -12.29 9.46 6.65
CA GLU A 62 -13.50 9.00 5.94
C GLU A 62 -13.68 7.48 6.03
N LEU A 63 -12.66 6.77 6.55
CA LEU A 63 -12.70 5.33 6.63
C LEU A 63 -13.73 4.85 7.66
N SER A 64 -14.49 3.83 7.28
CA SER A 64 -15.34 3.10 8.22
C SER A 64 -14.48 2.21 9.13
N LEU A 65 -15.06 1.74 10.24
CA LEU A 65 -14.40 0.80 11.14
C LEU A 65 -14.03 -0.51 10.43
N LYS A 66 -14.85 -0.96 9.49
CA LYS A 66 -14.55 -2.15 8.66
C LYS A 66 -13.34 -1.93 7.77
N GLU A 67 -13.28 -0.79 7.10
CA GLU A 67 -12.15 -0.43 6.23
C GLU A 67 -10.85 -0.28 7.03
N ILE A 68 -10.91 0.35 8.21
CA ILE A 68 -9.79 0.42 9.15
C ILE A 68 -9.34 -0.99 9.57
N ALA A 69 -10.27 -1.89 9.91
CA ALA A 69 -9.95 -3.25 10.31
C ALA A 69 -9.27 -4.06 9.19
N ILE A 70 -9.66 -3.83 7.92
CA ILE A 70 -8.97 -4.41 6.76
C ILE A 70 -7.52 -3.92 6.72
N LEU A 71 -7.30 -2.59 6.80
CA LEU A 71 -5.94 -2.03 6.78
C LEU A 71 -5.09 -2.59 7.94
N VAL A 72 -5.62 -2.65 9.15
CA VAL A 72 -4.93 -3.22 10.32
C VAL A 72 -4.55 -4.70 10.12
N GLY A 73 -5.35 -5.43 9.37
CA GLY A 73 -5.08 -6.84 9.05
C GLY A 73 -3.91 -7.07 8.09
N LEU A 74 -3.65 -6.12 7.18
CA LEU A 74 -2.71 -6.26 6.07
C LEU A 74 -1.24 -6.45 6.46
N PRO A 75 -0.64 -5.68 7.41
CA PRO A 75 0.80 -5.74 7.66
C PRO A 75 1.32 -7.12 8.09
N ARG A 76 0.46 -7.98 8.63
CA ARG A 76 0.83 -9.34 9.04
C ARG A 76 1.24 -10.23 7.85
N ALA A 77 0.49 -10.14 6.75
CA ALA A 77 0.71 -10.90 5.52
C ALA A 77 0.07 -10.16 4.34
N PRO A 78 0.69 -9.07 3.85
CA PRO A 78 0.06 -8.14 2.91
C PRO A 78 -0.42 -8.79 1.60
N SER A 79 0.34 -9.75 1.07
CA SER A 79 -0.05 -10.45 -0.17
C SER A 79 -1.19 -11.45 0.04
N PHE A 80 -1.31 -12.02 1.25
CA PHE A 80 -2.33 -13.02 1.58
C PHE A 80 -3.68 -12.36 1.93
N TYR A 81 -3.63 -11.24 2.67
CA TYR A 81 -4.81 -10.47 3.07
C TYR A 81 -5.19 -9.37 2.09
N ASP A 82 -4.55 -9.30 0.91
CA ASP A 82 -4.85 -8.31 -0.12
C ASP A 82 -6.32 -8.39 -0.56
N PRO A 83 -7.16 -7.37 -0.25
CA PRO A 83 -8.59 -7.42 -0.52
C PRO A 83 -8.93 -7.39 -2.01
N THR A 84 -7.99 -6.98 -2.87
CA THR A 84 -8.16 -7.00 -4.33
C THR A 84 -8.01 -8.39 -4.93
N LYS A 85 -7.36 -9.32 -4.20
CA LYS A 85 -7.09 -10.69 -4.63
C LYS A 85 -7.91 -11.71 -3.85
N ASN A 86 -8.02 -11.53 -2.53
CA ASN A 86 -8.61 -12.48 -1.59
C ASN A 86 -9.61 -11.76 -0.66
N LEU A 87 -10.68 -11.20 -1.22
CA LEU A 87 -11.63 -10.38 -0.46
C LEU A 87 -12.20 -11.11 0.76
N GLU A 88 -12.64 -12.36 0.61
CA GLU A 88 -13.21 -13.14 1.71
C GLU A 88 -12.25 -13.34 2.87
N VAL A 89 -10.98 -13.66 2.56
CA VAL A 89 -9.92 -13.85 3.56
C VAL A 89 -9.59 -12.52 4.26
N SER A 90 -9.57 -11.43 3.52
CA SER A 90 -9.38 -10.07 4.05
C SER A 90 -10.52 -9.68 4.99
N LEU A 91 -11.77 -9.90 4.59
CA LEU A 91 -12.94 -9.63 5.41
C LEU A 91 -12.99 -10.51 6.67
N ALA A 92 -12.66 -11.80 6.56
CA ALA A 92 -12.57 -12.69 7.72
C ALA A 92 -11.52 -12.18 8.73
N ARG A 93 -10.36 -11.69 8.24
CA ARG A 93 -9.34 -11.08 9.09
C ARG A 93 -9.82 -9.78 9.74
N ALA A 94 -10.49 -8.91 8.98
CA ALA A 94 -11.09 -7.69 9.51
C ALA A 94 -12.13 -7.98 10.60
N ASN A 95 -12.96 -9.01 10.41
CA ASN A 95 -13.93 -9.44 11.41
C ASN A 95 -13.25 -9.87 12.72
N GLN A 96 -12.13 -10.60 12.65
CA GLN A 96 -11.34 -10.94 13.84
C GLN A 96 -10.83 -9.70 14.58
N VAL A 97 -10.41 -8.66 13.86
CA VAL A 97 -9.98 -7.37 14.45
C VAL A 97 -11.16 -6.71 15.15
N ILE A 98 -12.32 -6.59 14.48
CA ILE A 98 -13.53 -5.97 15.03
C ILE A 98 -14.02 -6.72 16.27
N THR A 99 -14.09 -8.06 16.21
CA THR A 99 -14.46 -8.90 17.37
C THR A 99 -13.48 -8.70 18.54
N ARG A 100 -12.19 -8.49 18.25
CA ARG A 100 -11.21 -8.19 19.30
C ARG A 100 -11.45 -6.84 19.95
N LEU A 101 -11.84 -5.81 19.17
CA LEU A 101 -12.18 -4.49 19.71
C LEU A 101 -13.42 -4.56 20.59
N ASP A 102 -14.43 -5.31 20.19
CA ASP A 102 -15.65 -5.55 20.96
C ASP A 102 -15.36 -6.27 22.29
N ASN A 103 -14.60 -7.36 22.26
CA ASN A 103 -14.19 -8.10 23.44
C ASN A 103 -13.36 -7.28 24.43
N LEU A 104 -12.70 -6.22 23.98
CA LEU A 104 -11.96 -5.26 24.80
C LEU A 104 -12.83 -4.09 25.31
N GLY A 105 -14.10 -4.03 24.89
CA GLY A 105 -15.00 -2.92 25.22
C GLY A 105 -14.62 -1.60 24.57
N TRP A 106 -13.87 -1.62 23.47
CA TRP A 106 -13.38 -0.40 22.77
C TRP A 106 -14.38 0.14 21.77
N ILE A 107 -15.38 -0.66 21.40
CA ILE A 107 -16.47 -0.28 20.52
C ILE A 107 -17.81 -0.67 21.16
N SER A 108 -18.88 0.04 20.80
CA SER A 108 -20.25 -0.30 21.23
C SER A 108 -20.80 -1.48 20.43
N ASN A 109 -21.82 -2.14 20.98
CA ASN A 109 -22.52 -3.22 20.28
C ASN A 109 -23.12 -2.74 18.94
N GLU A 110 -23.62 -1.51 18.88
CA GLU A 110 -24.11 -0.91 17.63
C GLU A 110 -23.00 -0.76 16.59
N GLN A 111 -21.81 -0.28 17.01
CA GLN A 111 -20.64 -0.18 16.13
C GLN A 111 -20.18 -1.56 15.66
N TYR A 112 -20.21 -2.57 16.55
CA TYR A 112 -19.87 -3.93 16.20
C TYR A 112 -20.81 -4.47 15.10
N GLU A 113 -22.12 -4.47 15.34
CA GLU A 113 -23.12 -4.98 14.40
C GLU A 113 -23.07 -4.29 13.05
N LYS A 114 -22.98 -2.97 13.05
CA LYS A 114 -22.81 -2.18 11.82
C LYS A 114 -21.57 -2.60 11.05
N SER A 115 -20.44 -2.74 11.74
CA SER A 115 -19.15 -3.01 11.09
C SER A 115 -19.03 -4.46 10.59
N ILE A 116 -19.57 -5.45 11.33
CA ILE A 116 -19.55 -6.85 10.90
C ILE A 116 -20.33 -7.04 9.61
N ASN A 117 -21.49 -6.38 9.47
CA ASN A 117 -22.37 -6.49 8.33
C ASN A 117 -22.00 -5.59 7.15
N GLU A 118 -21.06 -4.66 7.34
CA GLU A 118 -20.62 -3.75 6.30
C GLU A 118 -19.89 -4.48 5.18
N LYS A 119 -20.21 -4.13 3.93
CA LYS A 119 -19.53 -4.59 2.71
C LYS A 119 -18.79 -3.43 2.07
N PRO A 120 -17.51 -3.24 2.37
CA PRO A 120 -16.75 -2.13 1.82
C PRO A 120 -16.53 -2.31 0.31
N VAL A 121 -16.49 -1.20 -0.40
CA VAL A 121 -16.12 -1.18 -1.82
C VAL A 121 -14.60 -1.16 -1.92
N ILE A 122 -14.03 -2.18 -2.56
CA ILE A 122 -12.60 -2.29 -2.78
C ILE A 122 -12.27 -1.87 -4.21
N PHE A 123 -11.33 -0.96 -4.34
CA PHE A 123 -10.80 -0.54 -5.62
C PHE A 123 -9.50 -1.29 -5.92
N ASN A 124 -9.44 -1.84 -7.11
CA ASN A 124 -8.22 -2.47 -7.64
C ASN A 124 -7.50 -1.48 -8.56
N GLN A 125 -7.23 -0.31 -8.06
CA GLN A 125 -6.42 0.66 -8.80
C GLN A 125 -5.06 0.73 -8.17
N THR A 126 -4.04 0.30 -8.91
CA THR A 126 -2.68 0.73 -8.63
C THR A 126 -2.72 2.26 -8.62
N LEU A 127 -2.28 2.92 -7.52
CA LEU A 127 -2.16 4.39 -7.47
C LEU A 127 -1.11 4.88 -8.45
N THR A 128 -0.26 4.00 -8.88
CA THR A 128 0.47 4.07 -10.13
C THR A 128 -0.40 3.45 -11.23
N GLN A 129 -1.39 4.15 -11.76
CA GLN A 129 -1.61 4.00 -13.20
C GLN A 129 -0.29 4.42 -13.82
N ASN A 130 0.54 3.44 -14.10
CA ASN A 130 1.78 3.71 -14.81
C ASN A 130 1.37 3.93 -16.28
N VAL A 131 0.74 5.08 -16.52
CA VAL A 131 0.25 5.49 -17.84
C VAL A 131 1.42 5.59 -18.81
N ALA A 132 2.62 5.83 -18.26
CA ALA A 132 3.85 5.97 -19.02
C ALA A 132 5.02 5.21 -18.34
N PRO A 133 4.98 3.86 -18.25
CA PRO A 133 5.97 3.08 -17.54
C PRO A 133 7.39 3.34 -18.02
N TYR A 134 7.60 3.44 -19.33
CA TYR A 134 8.90 3.72 -19.91
C TYR A 134 9.45 5.10 -19.54
N ALA A 135 8.58 6.12 -19.44
CA ALA A 135 9.00 7.45 -19.02
C ALA A 135 9.38 7.50 -17.53
N VAL A 136 8.65 6.76 -16.69
CA VAL A 136 8.96 6.61 -15.26
C VAL A 136 10.28 5.87 -15.07
N ASP A 137 10.47 4.73 -15.74
CA ASP A 137 11.72 3.96 -15.66
C ASP A 137 12.91 4.78 -16.19
N TYR A 138 12.72 5.51 -17.28
CA TYR A 138 13.74 6.42 -17.81
C TYR A 138 14.12 7.50 -16.80
N ALA A 139 13.13 8.15 -16.19
CA ALA A 139 13.37 9.18 -15.17
C ALA A 139 14.09 8.63 -13.94
N ILE A 140 13.69 7.45 -13.45
CA ILE A 140 14.35 6.78 -12.32
C ILE A 140 15.80 6.47 -12.67
N ASN A 141 16.06 5.91 -13.85
CA ASN A 141 17.41 5.58 -14.29
C ASN A 141 18.32 6.83 -14.43
N GLN A 142 17.77 7.93 -14.95
CA GLN A 142 18.51 9.19 -15.05
C GLN A 142 18.86 9.78 -13.68
N LEU A 143 17.91 9.73 -12.74
CA LEU A 143 18.06 10.35 -11.43
C LEU A 143 18.78 9.46 -10.41
N SER A 144 18.87 8.16 -10.64
CA SER A 144 19.46 7.21 -9.68
C SER A 144 20.93 7.47 -9.38
N ASN A 145 21.67 8.07 -10.33
CA ASN A 145 23.09 8.43 -10.15
C ASN A 145 23.26 9.61 -9.19
N ASP A 146 22.36 10.59 -9.28
CA ASP A 146 22.43 11.82 -8.48
C ASP A 146 21.67 11.66 -7.15
N PHE A 147 20.65 10.79 -7.13
CA PHE A 147 19.78 10.52 -6.01
C PHE A 147 19.66 9.01 -5.76
N PRO A 148 20.63 8.36 -5.12
CA PRO A 148 20.62 6.90 -4.89
C PRO A 148 19.40 6.39 -4.11
N GLU A 149 18.77 7.26 -3.29
CA GLU A 149 17.59 6.94 -2.49
C GLU A 149 16.27 7.32 -3.20
N ILE A 150 16.27 7.55 -4.50
CA ILE A 150 15.08 8.03 -5.24
C ILE A 150 13.85 7.13 -5.05
N LEU A 151 14.04 5.83 -4.89
CA LEU A 151 12.96 4.86 -4.68
C LEU A 151 12.48 4.74 -3.22
N SER A 152 13.25 5.24 -2.27
CA SER A 152 12.99 5.10 -0.83
C SER A 152 12.95 6.42 -0.07
N GLY A 153 13.48 7.49 -0.64
CA GLY A 153 13.64 8.79 0.01
C GLY A 153 12.41 9.70 0.02
N GLY A 154 11.26 9.24 -0.50
CA GLY A 154 10.02 10.04 -0.50
C GLY A 154 10.03 11.23 -1.47
N TYR A 155 10.88 11.20 -2.49
CA TYR A 155 10.97 12.25 -3.52
C TYR A 155 9.68 12.35 -4.34
N LYS A 156 9.34 13.57 -4.75
CA LYS A 156 8.33 13.84 -5.78
C LYS A 156 9.05 14.28 -7.04
N VAL A 157 8.91 13.49 -8.09
CA VAL A 157 9.50 13.77 -9.41
C VAL A 157 8.39 14.25 -10.35
N PHE A 158 8.56 15.45 -10.92
CA PHE A 158 7.64 16.01 -11.90
C PHE A 158 8.24 15.82 -13.30
N LEU A 159 7.48 15.19 -14.18
CA LEU A 159 7.87 14.97 -15.57
C LEU A 159 7.10 15.92 -16.48
N THR A 160 7.70 16.27 -17.61
CA THR A 160 7.09 17.11 -18.67
C THR A 160 6.27 16.29 -19.68
N ILE A 161 5.92 15.04 -19.33
CA ILE A 161 5.15 14.15 -20.19
C ILE A 161 3.69 14.61 -20.25
N ASP A 162 3.12 14.64 -21.44
CA ASP A 162 1.69 14.83 -21.66
C ASP A 162 0.99 13.46 -21.57
N LEU A 163 0.18 13.27 -20.52
CA LEU A 163 -0.51 12.00 -20.28
C LEU A 163 -1.60 11.70 -21.30
N GLU A 164 -2.28 12.72 -21.84
CA GLU A 164 -3.32 12.55 -22.84
C GLU A 164 -2.70 12.10 -24.18
N ALA A 165 -1.61 12.75 -24.59
CA ALA A 165 -0.85 12.33 -25.76
C ALA A 165 -0.27 10.90 -25.60
N GLN A 166 0.18 10.53 -24.40
CA GLN A 166 0.67 9.19 -24.10
C GLN A 166 -0.45 8.13 -24.19
N GLU A 167 -1.64 8.44 -23.72
CA GLU A 167 -2.77 7.52 -23.78
C GLU A 167 -3.24 7.29 -25.22
N ILE A 168 -3.30 8.36 -26.02
CA ILE A 168 -3.61 8.28 -27.47
C ILE A 168 -2.56 7.41 -28.19
N ALA A 169 -1.28 7.59 -27.88
CA ALA A 169 -0.19 6.80 -28.46
C ALA A 169 -0.31 5.32 -28.09
N ASN A 170 -0.59 5.01 -26.82
CA ASN A 170 -0.79 3.64 -26.35
C ASN A 170 -1.98 2.96 -27.04
N GLU A 171 -3.09 3.67 -27.22
CA GLU A 171 -4.24 3.15 -27.96
C GLU A 171 -3.94 2.88 -29.44
N ALA A 172 -3.20 3.80 -30.10
CA ALA A 172 -2.83 3.64 -31.50
C ALA A 172 -1.94 2.39 -31.70
N ILE A 173 -0.97 2.18 -30.81
CA ILE A 173 -0.10 1.00 -30.82
C ILE A 173 -0.93 -0.27 -30.61
N ARG A 174 -1.84 -0.30 -29.63
CA ARG A 174 -2.69 -1.45 -29.35
C ARG A 174 -3.58 -1.81 -30.55
N LYS A 175 -4.24 -0.81 -31.13
CA LYS A 175 -5.07 -1.01 -32.34
C LYS A 175 -4.26 -1.55 -33.52
N SER A 176 -3.04 -1.05 -33.70
CA SER A 176 -2.13 -1.53 -34.76
C SER A 176 -1.70 -2.98 -34.54
N TYR A 177 -1.35 -3.33 -33.30
CA TYR A 177 -0.98 -4.69 -32.92
C TYR A 177 -2.12 -5.68 -33.11
N GLU A 178 -3.34 -5.35 -32.72
CA GLU A 178 -4.52 -6.18 -32.90
C GLU A 178 -4.85 -6.40 -34.37
N LYS A 179 -4.70 -5.37 -35.24
CA LYS A 179 -4.85 -5.50 -36.68
C LYS A 179 -3.82 -6.47 -37.29
N LYS A 180 -2.56 -6.38 -36.84
CA LYS A 180 -1.49 -7.26 -37.32
C LYS A 180 -1.75 -8.70 -36.87
N LYS A 181 -2.14 -8.93 -35.63
CA LYS A 181 -2.48 -10.25 -35.11
C LYS A 181 -3.60 -10.93 -35.88
N LYS A 182 -4.62 -10.19 -36.33
CA LYS A 182 -5.70 -10.73 -37.18
C LYS A 182 -5.24 -11.10 -38.58
N ARG A 183 -4.21 -10.42 -39.13
CA ARG A 183 -3.66 -10.74 -40.48
C ARG A 183 -2.73 -11.95 -40.50
N ASP A 184 -2.09 -12.23 -39.35
CA ASP A 184 -1.17 -13.37 -39.24
C ASP A 184 -1.90 -14.71 -38.96
N PHE A 185 -3.24 -14.69 -38.80
CA PHE A 185 -4.11 -15.87 -38.58
C PHE A 185 -5.11 -16.14 -39.74
N ASP A 186 -5.14 -15.30 -40.79
CA ASP A 186 -5.83 -15.55 -42.07
C ASP A 186 -4.81 -15.96 -43.12
#